data_3ed672d44b1c407270191b822732469c
#
_entry.id   3ed672d44b1c407270191b822732469c
#
_cell.length_a   1.000
_cell.length_b   1.000
_cell.length_c   1.000
_cell.angle_alpha   90.00
_cell.angle_beta   90.00
_cell.angle_gamma   90.00
#
_symmetry.space_group_name_H-M   'P 1'
#
loop_
_entity.id
_entity.type
_entity.pdbx_description
1 polymer ?
#
loop_
_entity_poly.entity_id
_entity_poly.type
_entity_poly.pdbx_seq_one_letter_code
_entity_poly.pdbx_strand_id
1 'polypeptide(L)' 'MTEQKIKQIGIDIGGNIRRIRLEKGYGQTEFVRMLQLQNVNTTRETLVKIERGIQHITGSQLGGIRNCLDTTYDELLK' A
#
# COMPACT_ATOMS: atom_id res chain seq x y z
N MET A 1 17.92 2.76 -12.60
CA MET A 1 17.29 3.99 -12.05
C MET A 1 16.64 3.66 -10.71
N THR A 2 16.89 4.44 -9.71
CA THR A 2 16.33 4.21 -8.37
C THR A 2 14.89 4.71 -8.34
N GLU A 3 13.99 3.86 -7.87
CA GLU A 3 12.59 4.24 -7.74
C GLU A 3 12.42 5.27 -6.63
N GLN A 4 11.60 6.28 -6.88
CA GLN A 4 11.32 7.32 -5.90
C GLN A 4 10.48 6.76 -4.75
N LYS A 5 10.90 7.05 -3.53
CA LYS A 5 10.16 6.68 -2.33
C LYS A 5 9.26 7.84 -1.92
N ILE A 6 8.05 7.49 -1.52
CA ILE A 6 7.02 8.46 -1.11
C ILE A 6 6.98 8.50 0.41
N LYS A 7 7.23 9.69 0.97
CA LYS A 7 7.18 9.91 2.42
C LYS A 7 5.76 10.23 2.85
N GLN A 8 5.36 9.65 3.98
CA GLN A 8 4.01 9.85 4.53
C GLN A 8 4.00 11.07 5.47
N ILE A 9 4.40 12.24 4.95
CA ILE A 9 4.44 13.48 5.74
C ILE A 9 3.18 14.29 5.46
N GLY A 10 2.37 14.51 6.49
CA GLY A 10 1.14 15.29 6.38
C GLY A 10 -0.04 14.55 5.74
N ILE A 11 0.17 13.31 5.26
CA ILE A 11 -0.87 12.46 4.68
C ILE A 11 -0.70 11.08 5.28
N ASP A 12 -1.78 10.51 5.82
CA ASP A 12 -1.74 9.17 6.40
C ASP A 12 -2.07 8.12 5.32
N ILE A 13 -1.13 7.95 4.39
CA ILE A 13 -1.29 6.99 3.29
C ILE A 13 -1.49 5.58 3.85
N GLY A 14 -0.66 5.18 4.82
CA GLY A 14 -0.74 3.85 5.41
C GLY A 14 -2.08 3.59 6.08
N GLY A 15 -2.59 4.56 6.82
CA GLY A 15 -3.92 4.46 7.44
C GLY A 15 -5.03 4.35 6.41
N ASN A 16 -4.92 5.09 5.31
CA ASN A 16 -5.89 5.00 4.22
C ASN A 16 -5.86 3.61 3.57
N ILE A 17 -4.66 3.07 3.34
CA ILE A 17 -4.50 1.71 2.79
C ILE A 17 -5.17 0.70 3.71
N ARG A 18 -4.88 0.77 5.01
CA ARG A 18 -5.44 -0.16 5.99
C ARG A 18 -6.96 -0.08 6.02
N ARG A 19 -7.51 1.13 6.05
CA ARG A 19 -8.97 1.34 6.08
C ARG A 19 -9.62 0.71 4.87
N ILE A 20 -9.11 1.00 3.67
CA ILE A 20 -9.71 0.48 2.44
C ILE A 20 -9.54 -1.04 2.35
N ARG A 21 -8.38 -1.56 2.75
CA ARG A 21 -8.13 -3.00 2.78
C ARG A 21 -9.17 -3.71 3.65
N LEU A 22 -9.40 -3.18 4.85
CA LEU A 22 -10.39 -3.76 5.77
C LEU A 22 -11.81 -3.64 5.23
N GLU A 23 -12.15 -2.53 4.58
CA GLU A 23 -13.46 -2.37 3.94
C GLU A 23 -13.69 -3.40 2.85
N LYS A 24 -12.63 -3.79 2.13
CA LYS A 24 -12.70 -4.82 1.09
C LYS A 24 -12.66 -6.24 1.64
N GLY A 25 -12.41 -6.41 2.93
CA GLY A 25 -12.37 -7.70 3.58
C GLY A 25 -11.08 -8.47 3.40
N TYR A 26 -9.99 -7.81 3.04
CA TYR A 26 -8.70 -8.48 2.82
C TYR A 26 -7.85 -8.48 4.10
N GLY A 27 -7.33 -9.66 4.46
CA GLY A 27 -6.28 -9.77 5.47
C GLY A 27 -4.93 -9.33 4.90
N GLN A 28 -3.96 -9.06 5.78
CA GLN A 28 -2.64 -8.60 5.34
C GLN A 28 -1.92 -9.65 4.48
N THR A 29 -1.91 -10.91 4.90
CA THR A 29 -1.25 -11.98 4.15
C THR A 29 -1.88 -12.17 2.78
N GLU A 30 -3.21 -12.19 2.74
CA GLU A 30 -3.95 -12.30 1.48
C GLU A 30 -3.63 -11.14 0.55
N PHE A 31 -3.63 -9.93 1.07
CA PHE A 31 -3.38 -8.74 0.27
C PHE A 31 -1.95 -8.72 -0.29
N VAL A 32 -0.97 -9.11 0.52
CA VAL A 32 0.41 -9.24 0.05
C VAL A 32 0.53 -10.22 -1.10
N ARG A 33 -0.18 -11.36 -1.00
CA ARG A 33 -0.20 -12.34 -2.09
C ARG A 33 -0.77 -11.73 -3.37
N MET A 34 -1.85 -10.96 -3.27
CA MET A 34 -2.44 -10.26 -4.42
C MET A 34 -1.43 -9.32 -5.06
N LEU A 35 -0.69 -8.57 -4.25
CA LEU A 35 0.36 -7.67 -4.73
C LEU A 35 1.46 -8.43 -5.45
N GLN A 36 1.92 -9.53 -4.87
CA GLN A 36 2.97 -10.37 -5.47
C GLN A 36 2.53 -10.94 -6.82
N LEU A 37 1.27 -11.31 -6.94
CA LEU A 37 0.73 -11.81 -8.21
C LEU A 37 0.71 -10.73 -9.30
N GLN A 38 0.74 -9.45 -8.92
CA GLN A 38 0.87 -8.33 -9.84
C GLN A 38 2.31 -7.83 -9.97
N ASN A 39 3.27 -8.66 -9.60
CA ASN A 39 4.70 -8.34 -9.66
C ASN A 39 5.11 -7.17 -8.77
N VAL A 40 4.36 -6.90 -7.73
CA VAL A 40 4.74 -5.91 -6.72
C VAL A 40 5.54 -6.62 -5.65
N ASN A 41 6.83 -6.29 -5.57
CA ASN A 41 7.73 -6.94 -4.63
C ASN A 41 7.55 -6.36 -3.23
N THR A 42 6.77 -7.05 -2.42
CA THR A 42 6.51 -6.64 -1.04
C THR A 42 6.32 -7.87 -0.15
N THR A 43 6.44 -7.69 1.15
CA THR A 43 6.23 -8.71 2.15
C THR A 43 5.17 -8.24 3.15
N ARG A 44 4.67 -9.18 3.98
CA ARG A 44 3.74 -8.82 5.04
C ARG A 44 4.37 -7.81 6.01
N GLU A 45 5.65 -8.01 6.37
CA GLU A 45 6.34 -7.06 7.24
C GLU A 45 6.39 -5.66 6.65
N THR A 46 6.68 -5.56 5.36
CA THR A 46 6.70 -4.27 4.65
C THR A 46 5.32 -3.63 4.67
N LEU A 47 4.27 -4.41 4.38
CA LEU A 47 2.90 -3.88 4.40
C LEU A 47 2.52 -3.37 5.79
N VAL A 48 2.84 -4.13 6.84
CA VAL A 48 2.57 -3.71 8.22
C VAL A 48 3.24 -2.37 8.51
N LYS A 49 4.49 -2.21 8.13
CA LYS A 49 5.24 -0.97 8.34
C LYS A 49 4.66 0.19 7.54
N ILE A 50 4.25 -0.06 6.30
CA ILE A 50 3.60 0.95 5.46
C ILE A 50 2.29 1.40 6.12
N GLU A 51 1.46 0.45 6.56
CA GLU A 51 0.18 0.78 7.18
C GLU A 51 0.33 1.53 8.50
N ARG A 52 1.46 1.33 9.19
CA ARG A 52 1.77 2.05 10.43
C ARG A 52 2.47 3.40 10.17
N GLY A 53 2.77 3.71 8.93
CA GLY A 53 3.40 4.97 8.56
C GLY A 53 4.89 5.07 8.88
N ILE A 54 5.53 3.95 9.18
CA ILE A 54 6.96 3.93 9.58
C ILE A 54 7.89 3.50 8.45
N GLN A 55 7.35 3.29 7.26
CA GLN A 55 8.16 2.94 6.09
C GLN A 55 7.67 3.73 4.88
N HIS A 56 8.61 4.19 4.07
CA HIS A 56 8.30 4.88 2.81
C HIS A 56 7.68 3.89 1.81
N ILE A 57 6.84 4.41 0.93
CA ILE A 57 6.16 3.62 -0.09
C ILE A 57 6.81 3.94 -1.43
N THR A 58 7.15 2.91 -2.22
CA THR A 58 7.64 3.14 -3.58
C THR A 58 6.46 3.39 -4.51
N GLY A 59 6.75 4.00 -5.68
CA GLY A 59 5.72 4.22 -6.69
C GLY A 59 5.07 2.92 -7.15
N SER A 60 5.87 1.87 -7.35
CA SER A 60 5.36 0.54 -7.74
C SER A 60 4.43 -0.03 -6.69
N GLN A 61 4.81 0.10 -5.41
CA GLN A 61 3.96 -0.38 -4.32
C GLN A 61 2.64 0.38 -4.28
N LEU A 62 2.68 1.71 -4.38
CA LEU A 62 1.47 2.52 -4.35
C LEU A 62 0.54 2.20 -5.52
N GLY A 63 1.09 2.08 -6.72
CA GLY A 63 0.32 1.73 -7.91
C GLY A 63 -0.31 0.34 -7.82
N GLY A 64 0.46 -0.65 -7.33
CA GLY A 64 -0.06 -2.00 -7.12
C GLY A 64 -1.15 -2.05 -6.05
N ILE A 65 -0.96 -1.31 -4.97
CA ILE A 65 -1.97 -1.22 -3.90
C ILE A 65 -3.26 -0.60 -4.45
N ARG A 66 -3.15 0.49 -5.21
CA ARG A 66 -4.31 1.10 -5.85
C ARG A 66 -5.08 0.10 -6.71
N ASN A 67 -4.35 -0.67 -7.53
CA ASN A 67 -4.96 -1.65 -8.42
C ASN A 67 -5.62 -2.80 -7.65
N CYS A 68 -4.91 -3.35 -6.67
CA CYS A 68 -5.44 -4.49 -5.89
C CYS A 68 -6.64 -4.11 -5.03
N LEU A 69 -6.67 -2.88 -4.52
CA LEU A 69 -7.80 -2.39 -3.72
C LEU A 69 -8.93 -1.84 -4.58
N ASP A 70 -8.72 -1.72 -5.90
CA ASP A 70 -9.70 -1.13 -6.82
C ASP A 70 -10.16 0.24 -6.31
N THR A 71 -9.19 1.08 -6.01
CA THR A 71 -9.43 2.42 -5.47
C THR A 71 -8.73 3.48 -6.31
N THR A 72 -8.73 4.71 -5.86
CA THR A 72 -8.09 5.83 -6.56
C THR A 72 -6.96 6.40 -5.73
N TYR A 73 -6.04 7.11 -6.39
CA TYR A 73 -5.00 7.85 -5.67
C TYR A 73 -5.61 8.90 -4.75
N ASP A 74 -6.70 9.53 -5.15
CA ASP A 74 -7.38 10.51 -4.32
C ASP A 74 -7.80 9.92 -2.97
N GLU A 75 -8.31 8.69 -2.97
CA GLU A 75 -8.69 7.99 -1.74
C GLU A 75 -7.49 7.60 -0.90
N LEU A 76 -6.39 7.21 -1.55
CA LEU A 76 -5.17 6.81 -0.85
C LEU A 76 -4.42 7.99 -0.26
N LEU A 77 -4.51 9.16 -0.89
CA LEU A 77 -3.71 10.33 -0.54
C LEU A 77 -4.49 11.43 0.19
N LYS A 78 -5.72 11.19 0.53
CA LYS A 78 -6.52 12.21 1.21
C LYS A 78 -6.16 12.39 2.70
#